data_eff4ada2728bcdb9674e7711bf770796
#
_entry.id   eff4ada2728bcdb9674e7711bf770796
#
_cell.length_a   1.000
_cell.length_b   1.000
_cell.length_c   1.000
_cell.angle_alpha   90.00
_cell.angle_beta   90.00
_cell.angle_gamma   90.00
#
_symmetry.space_group_name_H-M   'P 1'
#
loop_
_entity.id
_entity.type
_entity.pdbx_description
1 polymer ?
#
loop_
_entity_poly.entity_id
_entity_poly.type
_entity_poly.pdbx_seq_one_letter_code
_entity_poly.pdbx_strand_id
1 'polypeptide(L)'
;GKVNADIVTALNGFGPVALGLAGTDAHLLEATAHDPELGFVGTVTKVNPELITRTLTMGLIPVIATIGVDRSGQTYNINADDAATAIAEELGAEKLIFLTDVPGLLADAEDPSTLITSVDGDDVDEMISDGSISGGMVPKMSGCVRAIEHGVGSVHLIDGRRPHVLLLELLTDAGVGTMVTAVGTDGPGPSDSDPAGATGAPS
;
A
#
# COMPACT_ATOMS: atom_id res chain seq x y z
N GLY A 1 13.42 -0.86 -15.01
CA GLY A 1 12.85 -1.32 -16.25
C GLY A 1 11.99 -0.26 -16.95
N LYS A 2 11.36 -0.61 -18.06
CA LYS A 2 10.59 0.36 -18.88
C LYS A 2 9.50 1.07 -18.06
N VAL A 3 8.68 0.33 -17.31
CA VAL A 3 7.59 0.91 -16.50
C VAL A 3 8.11 1.93 -15.49
N ASN A 4 9.21 1.62 -14.80
CA ASN A 4 9.85 2.57 -13.88
C ASN A 4 10.25 3.87 -14.60
N ALA A 5 10.92 3.76 -15.76
CA ALA A 5 11.32 4.92 -16.55
C ALA A 5 10.12 5.72 -17.06
N ASP A 6 9.04 5.06 -17.48
CA ASP A 6 7.81 5.72 -17.95
C ASP A 6 7.15 6.53 -16.82
N ILE A 7 7.08 5.97 -15.60
CA ILE A 7 6.54 6.67 -14.40
C ILE A 7 7.41 7.88 -14.06
N VAL A 8 8.73 7.70 -13.98
CA VAL A 8 9.68 8.80 -13.71
C VAL A 8 9.55 9.91 -14.75
N THR A 9 9.43 9.54 -16.03
CA THR A 9 9.26 10.52 -17.11
C THR A 9 7.94 11.29 -16.95
N ALA A 10 6.86 10.61 -16.63
CA ALA A 10 5.56 11.24 -16.41
C ALA A 10 5.59 12.23 -15.23
N LEU A 11 6.16 11.83 -14.10
CA LEU A 11 6.32 12.69 -12.93
C LEU A 11 7.21 13.90 -13.23
N ASN A 12 8.33 13.69 -13.93
CA ASN A 12 9.27 14.76 -14.30
C ASN A 12 8.72 15.69 -15.39
N GLY A 13 7.59 15.38 -15.99
CA GLY A 13 6.84 16.32 -16.82
C GLY A 13 6.34 17.56 -16.07
N PHE A 14 6.23 17.48 -14.73
CA PHE A 14 5.86 18.59 -13.85
C PHE A 14 7.07 19.31 -13.22
N GLY A 15 8.29 18.92 -13.55
CA GLY A 15 9.55 19.43 -13.01
C GLY A 15 10.45 18.26 -12.57
N PRO A 16 11.70 18.50 -12.19
CA PRO A 16 12.64 17.45 -11.77
C PRO A 16 12.30 16.95 -10.35
N VAL A 17 11.21 16.19 -10.23
CA VAL A 17 10.63 15.78 -8.92
C VAL A 17 10.77 14.30 -8.61
N ALA A 18 11.20 13.46 -9.56
CA ALA A 18 11.27 12.01 -9.36
C ALA A 18 12.61 11.41 -9.79
N LEU A 19 13.02 10.36 -9.08
CA LEU A 19 14.22 9.58 -9.37
C LEU A 19 13.87 8.09 -9.45
N GLY A 20 14.29 7.43 -10.55
CA GLY A 20 14.13 5.99 -10.73
C GLY A 20 15.23 5.22 -10.03
N LEU A 21 14.86 4.22 -9.26
CA LEU A 21 15.75 3.30 -8.54
C LEU A 21 15.34 1.85 -8.87
N ALA A 22 16.30 0.94 -8.78
CA ALA A 22 16.04 -0.50 -8.72
C ALA A 22 16.39 -1.03 -7.34
N GLY A 23 15.74 -2.08 -6.89
CA GLY A 23 16.09 -2.70 -5.60
C GLY A 23 17.53 -3.21 -5.54
N THR A 24 18.19 -3.40 -6.69
CA THR A 24 19.63 -3.71 -6.79
C THR A 24 20.54 -2.53 -6.45
N ASP A 25 20.05 -1.28 -6.59
CA ASP A 25 20.88 -0.09 -6.40
C ASP A 25 21.23 0.06 -4.92
N ALA A 26 22.53 0.16 -4.62
CA ALA A 26 23.04 0.21 -3.24
C ALA A 26 22.48 -0.92 -2.34
N HIS A 27 22.18 -2.09 -2.88
CA HIS A 27 21.54 -3.19 -2.17
C HIS A 27 20.25 -2.75 -1.44
N LEU A 28 19.42 -1.93 -2.10
CA LEU A 28 18.17 -1.43 -1.53
C LEU A 28 17.25 -2.58 -1.12
N LEU A 29 17.12 -3.64 -1.96
CA LEU A 29 16.40 -4.86 -1.66
C LEU A 29 17.35 -6.06 -1.71
N GLU A 30 17.80 -6.56 -0.55
CA GLU A 30 18.45 -7.87 -0.48
C GLU A 30 17.36 -8.95 -0.56
N ALA A 31 17.61 -9.99 -1.36
CA ALA A 31 16.64 -11.06 -1.58
C ALA A 31 17.31 -12.43 -1.64
N THR A 32 16.52 -13.48 -1.42
CA THR A 32 16.91 -14.88 -1.68
C THR A 32 15.89 -15.53 -2.60
N ALA A 33 16.23 -16.65 -3.22
CA ALA A 33 15.26 -17.41 -3.99
C ALA A 33 14.03 -17.76 -3.15
N HIS A 34 12.84 -17.48 -3.68
CA HIS A 34 11.58 -17.83 -3.02
C HIS A 34 11.35 -19.36 -3.08
N ASP A 35 11.34 -19.90 -4.30
CA ASP A 35 11.22 -21.30 -4.60
C ASP A 35 12.09 -21.59 -5.85
N PRO A 36 13.04 -22.55 -5.78
CA PRO A 36 13.86 -22.91 -6.92
C PRO A 36 13.08 -23.34 -8.17
N GLU A 37 11.87 -23.85 -8.02
CA GLU A 37 11.01 -24.25 -9.14
C GLU A 37 10.39 -23.04 -9.87
N LEU A 38 10.28 -21.88 -9.20
CA LEU A 38 9.77 -20.65 -9.78
C LEU A 38 10.86 -19.82 -10.50
N GLY A 39 12.07 -20.34 -10.59
CA GLY A 39 13.20 -19.66 -11.22
C GLY A 39 13.69 -18.45 -10.43
N PHE A 40 13.83 -17.30 -11.10
CA PHE A 40 14.37 -16.07 -10.47
C PHE A 40 13.30 -15.22 -9.76
N VAL A 41 12.41 -15.85 -9.03
CA VAL A 41 11.51 -15.21 -8.08
C VAL A 41 12.15 -15.20 -6.71
N GLY A 42 12.13 -14.03 -6.03
CA GLY A 42 12.79 -13.85 -4.74
C GLY A 42 11.86 -13.34 -3.66
N THR A 43 12.26 -13.59 -2.43
CA THR A 43 11.69 -13.02 -1.21
C THR A 43 12.65 -11.99 -0.64
N VAL A 44 12.16 -10.82 -0.24
CA VAL A 44 12.96 -9.79 0.41
C VAL A 44 13.41 -10.30 1.78
N THR A 45 14.70 -10.21 2.03
CA THR A 45 15.30 -10.61 3.31
C THR A 45 15.78 -9.41 4.12
N LYS A 46 16.05 -8.28 3.43
CA LYS A 46 16.46 -7.04 4.06
C LYS A 46 16.20 -5.87 3.11
N VAL A 47 15.79 -4.75 3.68
CA VAL A 47 15.73 -3.45 3.00
C VAL A 47 16.86 -2.56 3.53
N ASN A 48 17.54 -1.83 2.65
CA ASN A 48 18.46 -0.77 3.00
C ASN A 48 17.78 0.59 2.75
N PRO A 49 17.26 1.25 3.79
CA PRO A 49 16.44 2.46 3.61
C PRO A 49 17.27 3.70 3.27
N GLU A 50 18.60 3.63 3.38
CA GLU A 50 19.46 4.82 3.27
C GLU A 50 19.32 5.54 1.93
N LEU A 51 19.26 4.80 0.81
CA LEU A 51 19.10 5.38 -0.53
C LEU A 51 17.74 6.08 -0.68
N ILE A 52 16.68 5.48 -0.14
CA ILE A 52 15.33 6.07 -0.15
C ILE A 52 15.33 7.35 0.66
N THR A 53 15.81 7.30 1.91
CA THR A 53 15.85 8.45 2.83
C THR A 53 16.66 9.61 2.25
N ARG A 54 17.81 9.33 1.64
CA ARG A 54 18.63 10.35 0.96
C ARG A 54 17.89 10.96 -0.21
N THR A 55 17.20 10.17 -1.03
CA THR A 55 16.41 10.65 -2.16
C THR A 55 15.29 11.57 -1.69
N LEU A 56 14.57 11.19 -0.63
CA LEU A 56 13.52 12.01 -0.02
C LEU A 56 14.08 13.33 0.55
N THR A 57 15.25 13.29 1.19
CA THR A 57 15.92 14.50 1.73
C THR A 57 16.29 15.49 0.63
N MET A 58 16.51 15.02 -0.60
CA MET A 58 16.72 15.87 -1.77
C MET A 58 15.42 16.46 -2.33
N GLY A 59 14.27 16.16 -1.74
CA GLY A 59 12.95 16.57 -2.22
C GLY A 59 12.48 15.80 -3.46
N LEU A 60 13.05 14.62 -3.72
CA LEU A 60 12.70 13.78 -4.86
C LEU A 60 11.82 12.60 -4.44
N ILE A 61 10.92 12.20 -5.33
CA ILE A 61 10.08 11.00 -5.20
C ILE A 61 10.86 9.79 -5.72
N PRO A 62 11.23 8.81 -4.86
CA PRO A 62 11.87 7.59 -5.32
C PRO A 62 10.84 6.67 -5.98
N VAL A 63 11.06 6.30 -7.24
CA VAL A 63 10.27 5.30 -7.97
C VAL A 63 11.09 4.03 -8.03
N ILE A 64 10.66 2.99 -7.32
CA ILE A 64 11.47 1.79 -7.08
C ILE A 64 10.96 0.63 -7.95
N ALA A 65 11.85 0.04 -8.76
CA ALA A 65 11.57 -1.22 -9.44
C ALA A 65 11.87 -2.41 -8.50
N THR A 66 10.95 -3.36 -8.44
CA THR A 66 10.96 -4.48 -7.49
C THR A 66 11.85 -5.63 -7.96
N ILE A 67 13.14 -5.36 -8.09
CA ILE A 67 14.20 -6.31 -8.43
C ILE A 67 15.16 -6.39 -7.25
N GLY A 68 15.19 -7.52 -6.56
CA GLY A 68 16.13 -7.76 -5.45
C GLY A 68 17.43 -8.37 -5.92
N VAL A 69 18.44 -8.39 -5.06
CA VAL A 69 19.75 -8.99 -5.32
C VAL A 69 20.24 -9.76 -4.09
N ASP A 70 20.88 -10.90 -4.31
CA ASP A 70 21.56 -11.62 -3.24
C ASP A 70 23.05 -11.22 -3.13
N ARG A 71 23.73 -11.77 -2.14
CA ARG A 71 25.15 -11.51 -1.89
C ARG A 71 26.09 -12.00 -2.98
N SER A 72 25.62 -12.89 -3.86
CA SER A 72 26.38 -13.39 -5.01
C SER A 72 26.23 -12.50 -6.25
N GLY A 73 25.31 -11.53 -6.21
CA GLY A 73 24.95 -10.67 -7.34
C GLY A 73 23.83 -11.25 -8.22
N GLN A 74 23.22 -12.39 -7.81
CA GLN A 74 22.06 -12.92 -8.51
C GLN A 74 20.83 -12.02 -8.27
N THR A 75 20.17 -11.63 -9.34
CA THR A 75 18.95 -10.81 -9.29
C THR A 75 17.70 -11.66 -9.29
N TYR A 76 16.68 -11.17 -8.57
CA TYR A 76 15.36 -11.80 -8.45
C TYR A 76 14.25 -10.81 -8.74
N ASN A 77 13.20 -11.27 -9.38
CA ASN A 77 11.94 -10.54 -9.44
C ASN A 77 11.22 -10.69 -8.11
N ILE A 78 10.86 -9.56 -7.49
CA ILE A 78 10.13 -9.53 -6.22
C ILE A 78 8.67 -9.16 -6.51
N ASN A 79 7.73 -9.79 -5.81
CA ASN A 79 6.34 -9.38 -5.84
C ASN A 79 6.24 -7.91 -5.40
N ALA A 80 5.45 -7.11 -6.11
CA ALA A 80 5.38 -5.67 -5.86
C ALA A 80 4.78 -5.35 -4.49
N ASP A 81 3.75 -6.09 -4.06
CA ASP A 81 3.12 -5.91 -2.75
C ASP A 81 4.10 -6.26 -1.63
N ASP A 82 4.86 -7.36 -1.77
CA ASP A 82 5.89 -7.76 -0.79
C ASP A 82 7.03 -6.74 -0.70
N ALA A 83 7.49 -6.21 -1.82
CA ALA A 83 8.54 -5.20 -1.83
C ALA A 83 8.06 -3.89 -1.19
N ALA A 84 6.83 -3.45 -1.51
CA ALA A 84 6.24 -2.24 -0.94
C ALA A 84 6.05 -2.38 0.58
N THR A 85 5.54 -3.54 1.03
CA THR A 85 5.37 -3.86 2.45
C THR A 85 6.71 -3.81 3.19
N ALA A 86 7.73 -4.52 2.70
CA ALA A 86 9.05 -4.55 3.34
C ALA A 86 9.70 -3.15 3.41
N ILE A 87 9.53 -2.33 2.37
CA ILE A 87 10.02 -0.94 2.38
C ILE A 87 9.25 -0.10 3.39
N ALA A 88 7.93 -0.23 3.45
CA ALA A 88 7.09 0.52 4.38
C ALA A 88 7.40 0.16 5.85
N GLU A 89 7.58 -1.12 6.15
CA GLU A 89 7.98 -1.63 7.47
C GLU A 89 9.32 -1.02 7.90
N GLU A 90 10.35 -1.09 7.04
CA GLU A 90 11.69 -0.59 7.36
C GLU A 90 11.75 0.94 7.53
N LEU A 91 10.92 1.67 6.79
CA LEU A 91 10.81 3.13 6.91
C LEU A 91 9.93 3.59 8.07
N GLY A 92 9.17 2.71 8.71
CA GLY A 92 8.12 3.07 9.65
C GLY A 92 7.10 4.01 8.99
N ALA A 93 6.61 3.63 7.79
CA ALA A 93 5.76 4.49 7.00
C ALA A 93 4.46 4.82 7.72
N GLU A 94 4.01 6.07 7.64
CA GLU A 94 2.72 6.48 8.17
C GLU A 94 1.56 5.83 7.41
N LYS A 95 1.70 5.71 6.08
CA LYS A 95 0.71 5.08 5.20
C LYS A 95 1.37 4.20 4.15
N LEU A 96 0.80 3.02 3.92
CA LEU A 96 1.07 2.16 2.77
C LEU A 96 -0.18 2.10 1.91
N ILE A 97 -0.08 2.45 0.64
CA ILE A 97 -1.24 2.47 -0.27
C ILE A 97 -1.01 1.50 -1.42
N PHE A 98 -1.87 0.50 -1.53
CA PHE A 98 -1.92 -0.42 -2.66
C PHE A 98 -2.93 0.08 -3.69
N LEU A 99 -2.46 0.33 -4.91
CA LEU A 99 -3.31 0.56 -6.08
C LEU A 99 -3.64 -0.80 -6.70
N THR A 100 -4.90 -1.23 -6.59
CA THR A 100 -5.36 -2.55 -7.00
C THR A 100 -6.32 -2.46 -8.19
N ASP A 101 -6.71 -3.59 -8.73
CA ASP A 101 -7.76 -3.73 -9.77
C ASP A 101 -9.15 -4.04 -9.18
N VAL A 102 -9.29 -3.95 -7.86
CA VAL A 102 -10.54 -4.14 -7.13
C VAL A 102 -10.85 -2.90 -6.27
N PRO A 103 -12.13 -2.65 -5.92
CA PRO A 103 -12.52 -1.47 -5.13
C PRO A 103 -11.89 -1.42 -3.73
N GLY A 104 -11.57 -2.57 -3.16
CA GLY A 104 -11.11 -2.80 -1.80
C GLY A 104 -11.65 -4.15 -1.31
N LEU A 105 -11.78 -4.33 0.00
CA LEU A 105 -12.41 -5.50 0.61
C LEU A 105 -13.92 -5.35 0.54
N LEU A 106 -14.61 -6.36 -0.01
CA LEU A 106 -16.07 -6.41 -0.09
C LEU A 106 -16.61 -7.44 0.90
N ALA A 107 -17.72 -7.17 1.56
CA ALA A 107 -18.42 -8.18 2.36
C ALA A 107 -19.08 -9.26 1.48
N ASP A 108 -19.48 -8.89 0.27
CA ASP A 108 -19.92 -9.80 -0.80
C ASP A 108 -19.09 -9.50 -2.06
N ALA A 109 -18.26 -10.45 -2.48
CA ALA A 109 -17.36 -10.28 -3.63
C ALA A 109 -18.07 -9.95 -4.95
N GLU A 110 -19.34 -10.30 -5.07
CA GLU A 110 -20.17 -10.04 -6.27
C GLU A 110 -20.89 -8.68 -6.21
N ASP A 111 -20.94 -8.01 -5.03
CA ASP A 111 -21.64 -6.74 -4.85
C ASP A 111 -20.68 -5.61 -4.45
N PRO A 112 -20.28 -4.71 -5.39
CA PRO A 112 -19.42 -3.58 -5.11
C PRO A 112 -19.98 -2.57 -4.09
N SER A 113 -21.27 -2.61 -3.79
CA SER A 113 -21.91 -1.72 -2.80
C SER A 113 -21.62 -2.14 -1.36
N THR A 114 -21.05 -3.35 -1.16
CA THR A 114 -20.70 -3.92 0.14
C THR A 114 -19.26 -3.62 0.54
N LEU A 115 -18.66 -2.54 0.05
CA LEU A 115 -17.31 -2.14 0.37
C LEU A 115 -17.13 -1.90 1.88
N ILE A 116 -16.19 -2.61 2.47
CA ILE A 116 -15.75 -2.40 3.85
C ILE A 116 -14.70 -1.29 3.84
N THR A 117 -15.05 -0.14 4.40
CA THR A 117 -14.20 1.05 4.34
C THR A 117 -13.09 1.07 5.39
N SER A 118 -13.28 0.35 6.50
CA SER A 118 -12.27 0.22 7.56
C SER A 118 -12.40 -1.15 8.22
N VAL A 119 -11.26 -1.76 8.55
CA VAL A 119 -11.17 -3.06 9.21
C VAL A 119 -9.89 -3.08 10.04
N ASP A 120 -9.88 -3.77 11.17
CA ASP A 120 -8.66 -4.00 11.93
C ASP A 120 -8.04 -5.38 11.65
N GLY A 121 -6.86 -5.63 12.23
CA GLY A 121 -6.12 -6.85 11.98
C GLY A 121 -6.85 -8.10 12.48
N ASP A 122 -7.51 -8.04 13.65
CA ASP A 122 -8.24 -9.17 14.24
C ASP A 122 -9.46 -9.54 13.39
N ASP A 123 -10.19 -8.54 12.91
CA ASP A 123 -11.34 -8.72 12.01
C ASP A 123 -10.89 -9.37 10.68
N VAL A 124 -9.74 -8.96 10.12
CA VAL A 124 -9.18 -9.57 8.91
C VAL A 124 -8.87 -11.05 9.14
N ASP A 125 -8.24 -11.40 10.26
CA ASP A 125 -7.90 -12.79 10.59
C ASP A 125 -9.16 -13.64 10.80
N GLU A 126 -10.20 -13.10 11.43
CA GLU A 126 -11.50 -13.76 11.56
C GLU A 126 -12.14 -14.00 10.18
N MET A 127 -12.17 -12.98 9.31
CA MET A 127 -12.71 -13.08 7.95
C MET A 127 -11.95 -14.06 7.06
N ILE A 128 -10.64 -14.23 7.27
CA ILE A 128 -9.85 -15.27 6.60
C ILE A 128 -10.23 -16.65 7.14
N SER A 129 -10.37 -16.80 8.46
CA SER A 129 -10.64 -18.08 9.11
C SER A 129 -12.04 -18.62 8.81
N ASP A 130 -13.04 -17.75 8.67
CA ASP A 130 -14.42 -18.12 8.34
C ASP A 130 -14.68 -18.24 6.82
N GLY A 131 -13.69 -17.87 5.99
CA GLY A 131 -13.73 -17.95 4.53
C GLY A 131 -14.42 -16.78 3.83
N SER A 132 -14.80 -15.72 4.54
CA SER A 132 -15.33 -14.47 3.98
C SER A 132 -14.29 -13.81 3.08
N ILE A 133 -13.00 -13.86 3.48
CA ILE A 133 -11.87 -13.52 2.61
C ILE A 133 -11.31 -14.80 2.02
N SER A 134 -11.23 -14.88 0.69
CA SER A 134 -10.76 -16.07 -0.02
C SER A 134 -9.89 -15.75 -1.24
N GLY A 135 -9.28 -16.78 -1.84
CA GLY A 135 -8.50 -16.67 -3.08
C GLY A 135 -7.35 -15.68 -3.00
N GLY A 136 -7.19 -14.85 -4.02
CA GLY A 136 -6.10 -13.89 -4.13
C GLY A 136 -6.14 -12.73 -3.12
N MET A 137 -7.27 -12.52 -2.44
CA MET A 137 -7.39 -11.50 -1.40
C MET A 137 -6.71 -11.91 -0.09
N VAL A 138 -6.66 -13.21 0.23
CA VAL A 138 -6.01 -13.74 1.45
C VAL A 138 -4.55 -13.27 1.59
N PRO A 139 -3.64 -13.53 0.65
CA PRO A 139 -2.25 -13.09 0.80
C PRO A 139 -2.12 -11.57 0.84
N LYS A 140 -3.00 -10.83 0.17
CA LYS A 140 -3.00 -9.37 0.17
C LYS A 140 -3.39 -8.82 1.54
N MET A 141 -4.49 -9.30 2.12
CA MET A 141 -4.95 -8.87 3.44
C MET A 141 -4.00 -9.30 4.56
N SER A 142 -3.47 -10.53 4.51
CA SER A 142 -2.41 -10.96 5.44
C SER A 142 -1.15 -10.08 5.35
N GLY A 143 -0.79 -9.63 4.16
CA GLY A 143 0.31 -8.67 3.97
C GLY A 143 0.02 -7.30 4.61
N CYS A 144 -1.25 -6.83 4.54
CA CYS A 144 -1.68 -5.59 5.19
C CYS A 144 -1.59 -5.69 6.71
N VAL A 145 -2.11 -6.78 7.30
CA VAL A 145 -2.04 -7.04 8.75
C VAL A 145 -0.59 -7.08 9.21
N ARG A 146 0.26 -7.83 8.52
CA ARG A 146 1.69 -7.90 8.83
C ARG A 146 2.35 -6.51 8.81
N ALA A 147 2.05 -5.67 7.82
CA ALA A 147 2.61 -4.31 7.75
C ALA A 147 2.23 -3.48 8.99
N ILE A 148 0.97 -3.56 9.43
CA ILE A 148 0.48 -2.91 10.64
C ILE A 148 1.22 -3.42 11.88
N GLU A 149 1.34 -4.73 12.04
CA GLU A 149 2.06 -5.36 13.17
C GLU A 149 3.54 -4.94 13.24
N HIS A 150 4.15 -4.64 12.08
CA HIS A 150 5.53 -4.18 11.98
C HIS A 150 5.69 -2.65 11.98
N GLY A 151 4.63 -1.92 12.37
CA GLY A 151 4.72 -0.50 12.69
C GLY A 151 4.37 0.46 11.56
N VAL A 152 3.79 -0.01 10.45
CA VAL A 152 3.14 0.87 9.47
C VAL A 152 1.87 1.45 10.08
N GLY A 153 1.65 2.76 9.99
CA GLY A 153 0.54 3.43 10.68
C GLY A 153 -0.83 3.03 10.15
N SER A 154 -0.99 2.91 8.84
CA SER A 154 -2.21 2.39 8.19
C SER A 154 -1.90 1.82 6.81
N VAL A 155 -2.70 0.86 6.36
CA VAL A 155 -2.60 0.29 5.01
C VAL A 155 -3.91 0.50 4.27
N HIS A 156 -3.84 1.00 3.04
CA HIS A 156 -5.00 1.34 2.24
C HIS A 156 -5.01 0.55 0.94
N LEU A 157 -6.13 -0.12 0.63
CA LEU A 157 -6.39 -0.77 -0.65
C LEU A 157 -7.38 0.08 -1.43
N ILE A 158 -6.96 0.61 -2.59
CA ILE A 158 -7.79 1.49 -3.41
C ILE A 158 -7.80 1.06 -4.88
N ASP A 159 -8.89 1.34 -5.58
CA ASP A 159 -9.05 1.01 -7.00
C ASP A 159 -8.19 1.91 -7.89
N GLY A 160 -7.03 1.42 -8.31
CA GLY A 160 -6.10 2.15 -9.16
C GLY A 160 -6.61 2.47 -10.58
N ARG A 161 -7.77 1.90 -10.99
CA ARG A 161 -8.40 2.21 -12.28
C ARG A 161 -9.19 3.51 -12.25
N ARG A 162 -9.51 4.03 -11.04
CA ARG A 162 -10.25 5.29 -10.88
C ARG A 162 -9.30 6.48 -11.04
N PRO A 163 -9.60 7.44 -11.93
CA PRO A 163 -8.80 8.65 -12.05
C PRO A 163 -8.70 9.41 -10.72
N HIS A 164 -7.50 9.90 -10.42
CA HIS A 164 -7.21 10.73 -9.24
C HIS A 164 -7.47 10.07 -7.88
N VAL A 165 -7.68 8.74 -7.83
CA VAL A 165 -8.02 8.03 -6.60
C VAL A 165 -7.00 8.25 -5.47
N LEU A 166 -5.71 8.29 -5.80
CA LEU A 166 -4.64 8.56 -4.84
C LEU A 166 -4.76 9.96 -4.20
N LEU A 167 -5.14 10.97 -4.98
CA LEU A 167 -5.35 12.32 -4.46
C LEU A 167 -6.59 12.39 -3.56
N LEU A 168 -7.66 11.67 -3.91
CA LEU A 168 -8.84 11.58 -3.06
C LEU A 168 -8.50 10.93 -1.73
N GLU A 169 -7.74 9.82 -1.73
CA GLU A 169 -7.31 9.13 -0.51
C GLU A 169 -6.39 9.97 0.38
N LEU A 170 -5.48 10.75 -0.22
CA LEU A 170 -4.51 11.54 0.53
C LEU A 170 -5.04 12.89 1.01
N LEU A 171 -6.02 13.48 0.33
CA LEU A 171 -6.43 14.88 0.52
C LEU A 171 -7.87 15.02 1.03
N THR A 172 -8.62 13.94 1.19
CA THR A 172 -10.00 13.98 1.70
C THR A 172 -10.20 12.95 2.82
N ASP A 173 -11.14 13.23 3.72
CA ASP A 173 -11.56 12.31 4.78
C ASP A 173 -12.52 11.22 4.27
N ALA A 174 -12.94 11.30 3.01
CA ALA A 174 -13.79 10.32 2.36
C ALA A 174 -12.93 9.14 1.90
N GLY A 175 -12.81 8.09 2.69
CA GLY A 175 -12.15 6.84 2.30
C GLY A 175 -12.70 6.30 0.98
N VAL A 176 -11.83 6.07 -0.01
CA VAL A 176 -12.23 5.61 -1.36
C VAL A 176 -11.96 4.13 -1.60
N GLY A 177 -11.51 3.42 -0.56
CA GLY A 177 -11.18 1.99 -0.57
C GLY A 177 -11.35 1.39 0.82
N THR A 178 -10.50 0.41 1.14
CA THR A 178 -10.46 -0.22 2.46
C THR A 178 -9.20 0.21 3.20
N MET A 179 -9.35 0.72 4.40
CA MET A 179 -8.26 1.01 5.32
C MET A 179 -8.12 -0.12 6.35
N VAL A 180 -6.90 -0.62 6.50
CA VAL A 180 -6.51 -1.56 7.56
C VAL A 180 -5.71 -0.81 8.62
N THR A 181 -6.11 -0.95 9.89
CA THR A 181 -5.49 -0.27 11.02
C THR A 181 -5.08 -1.25 12.13
N ALA A 182 -4.33 -0.77 13.12
CA ALA A 182 -4.08 -1.53 14.32
C ALA A 182 -5.37 -1.74 15.13
N VAL A 183 -5.42 -2.83 15.88
CA VAL A 183 -6.55 -3.17 16.75
C VAL A 183 -6.85 -2.02 17.72
N GLY A 184 -8.11 -1.60 17.80
CA GLY A 184 -8.58 -0.57 18.74
C GLY A 184 -8.28 0.88 18.34
N THR A 185 -7.82 1.14 17.13
CA THR A 185 -7.78 2.51 16.56
C THR A 185 -9.04 2.73 15.74
N ASP A 186 -10.08 3.30 16.34
CA ASP A 186 -11.25 3.76 15.60
C ASP A 186 -10.77 4.74 14.51
N GLY A 187 -10.92 4.37 13.26
CA GLY A 187 -10.76 5.31 12.14
C GLY A 187 -11.71 6.51 12.35
N PRO A 188 -11.50 7.65 11.68
CA PRO A 188 -12.40 8.81 11.82
C PRO A 188 -13.83 8.35 11.52
N GLY A 189 -14.64 8.27 12.58
CA GLY A 189 -16.03 7.92 12.48
C GLY A 189 -16.76 8.90 11.54
N PRO A 190 -17.91 8.51 10.94
CA PRO A 190 -18.68 9.39 10.08
C PRO A 190 -18.95 10.68 10.85
N SER A 191 -18.54 11.82 10.28
CA SER A 191 -18.83 13.12 10.83
C SER A 191 -20.36 13.27 10.91
N ASP A 192 -20.90 13.29 12.14
CA ASP A 192 -22.26 13.72 12.43
C ASP A 192 -22.40 15.19 11.99
N SER A 193 -22.63 15.42 10.72
CA SER A 193 -23.18 16.67 10.22
C SER A 193 -24.67 16.65 10.48
N ASP A 194 -25.05 16.96 11.72
CA ASP A 194 -26.43 17.24 12.10
C ASP A 194 -26.89 18.57 11.45
N PRO A 195 -27.82 18.55 10.51
CA PRO A 195 -28.45 19.78 10.04
C PRO A 195 -29.67 20.08 10.93
N ALA A 196 -29.44 20.41 12.16
CA ALA A 196 -30.55 20.75 13.04
C ALA A 196 -30.55 22.25 13.41
N GLY A 197 -31.56 22.92 13.01
CA GLY A 197 -32.06 24.04 13.77
C GLY A 197 -32.22 25.41 13.12
N ALA A 198 -32.95 25.44 12.05
CA ALA A 198 -33.63 26.69 11.70
C ALA A 198 -35.12 26.60 12.09
N THR A 199 -35.46 26.96 13.32
CA THR A 199 -36.84 27.27 13.66
C THR A 199 -36.87 28.44 14.64
N GLY A 200 -37.57 29.49 14.28
CA GLY A 200 -38.20 30.36 15.23
C GLY A 200 -37.89 31.83 15.14
N ALA A 201 -38.51 32.56 14.24
CA ALA A 201 -39.03 33.88 14.59
C ALA A 201 -40.29 33.69 15.43
N PRO A 202 -40.68 34.55 16.33
CA PRO A 202 -41.56 35.62 15.93
C PRO A 202 -41.45 36.93 16.74
N SER A 203 -42.07 37.91 16.18
CA SER A 203 -42.59 39.21 16.72
C SER A 203 -41.69 40.38 16.51
#